data_b24effde6163203d91c8b4f3aa1c32ae
#
_entry.id   b24effde6163203d91c8b4f3aa1c32ae
#
_cell.length_a   1.000
_cell.length_b   1.000
_cell.length_c   1.000
_cell.angle_alpha   90.00
_cell.angle_beta   90.00
_cell.angle_gamma   90.00
#
_symmetry.space_group_name_H-M   'P 1'
#
loop_
_entity.id
_entity.type
_entity.pdbx_description
1 polymer ?
#
loop_
_entity_poly.entity_id
_entity_poly.type
_entity_poly.pdbx_seq_one_letter_code
_entity_poly.pdbx_strand_id
1 'polypeptide(L)' 'MEVEVENGVATRIESLYGIQDAHPGGGRVCVKAFGLVQKTYNPDRLKGPLKRTNPKKGRDEDPGFVEISWDEALNTIA' A
#
# COMPACT_ATOMS: atom_id res chain seq x y z
N MET A 1 7.91 3.38 14.36
CA MET A 1 8.44 2.11 13.79
C MET A 1 9.85 2.33 13.29
N GLU A 2 10.63 1.28 13.26
CA GLU A 2 11.97 1.23 12.71
C GLU A 2 11.94 0.38 11.43
N VAL A 3 12.65 0.81 10.40
CA VAL A 3 12.69 0.10 9.12
C VAL A 3 14.13 -0.23 8.80
N GLU A 4 14.44 -1.49 8.68
CA GLU A 4 15.75 -1.97 8.22
C GLU A 4 15.79 -1.93 6.69
N VAL A 5 16.85 -1.35 6.15
CA VAL A 5 17.04 -1.18 4.71
C VAL A 5 18.39 -1.76 4.29
N GLU A 6 18.38 -2.70 3.38
CA GLU A 6 19.57 -3.28 2.76
C GLU A 6 19.60 -2.95 1.26
N ASN A 7 20.68 -2.34 0.78
CA ASN A 7 20.83 -1.97 -0.63
C ASN A 7 19.63 -1.20 -1.21
N GLY A 8 19.01 -0.31 -0.43
CA GLY A 8 17.85 0.47 -0.83
C GLY A 8 16.50 -0.26 -0.76
N VAL A 9 16.48 -1.49 -0.29
CA VAL A 9 15.26 -2.30 -0.14
C VAL A 9 14.91 -2.44 1.34
N ALA A 10 13.68 -2.13 1.72
CA ALA A 10 13.19 -2.37 3.08
C ALA A 10 13.01 -3.88 3.30
N THR A 11 13.74 -4.41 4.28
CA THR A 11 13.76 -5.85 4.58
C THR A 11 12.95 -6.21 5.81
N ARG A 12 12.86 -5.29 6.78
CA ARG A 12 12.20 -5.55 8.07
C ARG A 12 11.56 -4.29 8.64
N ILE A 13 10.46 -4.46 9.35
CA ILE A 13 9.81 -3.39 10.11
C ILE A 13 9.62 -3.87 11.54
N GLU A 14 10.03 -3.03 12.50
CA GLU A 14 9.87 -3.29 13.92
C GLU A 14 9.27 -2.11 14.68
N SER A 15 8.86 -2.38 15.90
CA SER A 15 8.43 -1.36 16.86
C SER A 15 9.64 -0.59 17.38
N LEU A 16 9.54 0.72 17.44
CA LEU A 16 10.60 1.58 17.99
C LEU A 16 10.32 1.88 19.47
N TYR A 17 10.67 0.96 20.35
CA TYR A 17 10.40 1.06 21.79
C TYR A 17 11.23 2.14 22.52
N GLY A 18 12.33 2.60 21.92
CA GLY A 18 13.22 3.59 22.54
C GLY A 18 12.67 5.02 22.56
N ILE A 19 11.57 5.31 21.88
CA ILE A 19 10.95 6.64 21.81
C ILE A 19 9.62 6.61 22.55
N GLN A 20 9.67 6.78 23.87
CA GLN A 20 8.46 6.71 24.70
C GLN A 20 7.57 7.96 24.60
N ASP A 21 8.14 9.13 24.33
CA ASP A 21 7.42 10.40 24.35
C ASP A 21 6.89 10.85 22.99
N ALA A 22 7.26 10.18 21.90
CA ALA A 22 6.86 10.57 20.54
C ALA A 22 5.43 10.13 20.17
N HIS A 23 4.86 9.14 20.87
CA HIS A 23 3.53 8.61 20.58
C HIS A 23 2.92 7.97 21.85
N PRO A 24 1.61 8.20 22.11
CA PRO A 24 0.93 7.62 23.27
C PRO A 24 1.04 6.09 23.40
N GLY A 25 1.25 5.39 22.31
CA GLY A 25 1.47 3.94 22.28
C GLY A 25 2.87 3.48 22.71
N GLY A 26 3.78 4.40 23.08
CA GLY A 26 5.15 4.05 23.52
C GLY A 26 5.96 3.32 22.45
N GLY A 27 5.82 3.70 21.19
CA GLY A 27 6.52 3.08 20.07
C GLY A 27 5.94 1.75 19.57
N ARG A 28 4.85 1.27 20.18
CA ARG A 28 4.16 0.05 19.72
C ARG A 28 3.50 0.28 18.37
N VAL A 29 3.45 -0.76 17.56
CA VAL A 29 2.76 -0.78 16.27
C VAL A 29 1.82 -1.99 16.21
N CYS A 30 0.74 -1.88 15.42
CA CYS A 30 -0.16 -3.01 15.22
C CYS A 30 0.47 -4.03 14.24
N VAL A 31 -0.07 -5.23 14.23
CA VAL A 31 0.42 -6.34 13.38
C VAL A 31 0.47 -5.98 11.88
N LYS A 32 -0.36 -5.06 11.42
CA LYS A 32 -0.36 -4.60 10.01
C LYS A 32 0.97 -3.95 9.60
N ALA A 33 1.66 -3.29 10.53
CA ALA A 33 2.94 -2.65 10.24
C ALA A 33 4.00 -3.67 9.81
N PHE A 34 4.03 -4.84 10.43
CA PHE A 34 4.96 -5.91 10.08
C PHE A 34 4.72 -6.48 8.67
N GLY A 35 3.49 -6.38 8.16
CA GLY A 35 3.14 -6.79 6.80
C GLY A 35 3.42 -5.74 5.71
N LEU A 36 3.86 -4.54 6.06
CA LEU A 36 4.07 -3.46 5.08
C LEU A 36 5.17 -3.76 4.06
N VAL A 37 6.23 -4.47 4.45
CA VAL A 37 7.29 -4.90 3.53
C VAL A 37 6.70 -5.80 2.45
N GLN A 38 5.93 -6.82 2.83
CA GLN A 38 5.28 -7.73 1.90
C GLN A 38 4.29 -7.00 0.99
N LYS A 39 3.52 -6.06 1.53
CA LYS A 39 2.60 -5.23 0.75
C LYS A 39 3.34 -4.35 -0.27
N THR A 40 4.47 -3.76 0.13
CA THR A 40 5.25 -2.85 -0.72
C THR A 40 5.87 -3.59 -1.91
N TYR A 41 6.40 -4.78 -1.68
CA TYR A 41 7.09 -5.58 -2.70
C TYR A 41 6.26 -6.74 -3.26
N ASN A 42 4.93 -6.70 -3.05
CA ASN A 42 4.04 -7.71 -3.62
C ASN A 42 4.12 -7.65 -5.16
N PRO A 43 4.35 -8.79 -5.85
CA PRO A 43 4.40 -8.83 -7.31
C PRO A 43 3.09 -8.40 -7.98
N ASP A 44 1.95 -8.60 -7.29
CA ASP A 44 0.63 -8.20 -7.79
C ASP A 44 0.26 -6.75 -7.45
N ARG A 45 1.21 -5.98 -6.90
CA ARG A 45 0.96 -4.58 -6.55
C ARG A 45 0.68 -3.75 -7.80
N LEU A 46 -0.40 -2.98 -7.77
CA LEU A 46 -0.75 -2.03 -8.82
C LEU A 46 0.34 -0.96 -8.93
N LYS A 47 0.79 -0.69 -10.16
CA LYS A 47 1.86 0.28 -10.47
C LYS A 47 1.35 1.58 -11.07
N GLY A 48 0.08 1.61 -11.46
CA GLY A 48 -0.57 2.77 -12.05
C GLY A 48 -2.08 2.77 -11.78
N PRO A 49 -2.77 3.83 -12.18
CA PRO A 49 -4.21 3.91 -12.04
C PRO A 49 -4.91 2.93 -12.99
N LEU A 50 -5.98 2.32 -12.50
CA LEU A 50 -6.81 1.39 -13.27
C LEU A 50 -8.22 1.95 -13.41
N LYS A 51 -8.78 1.86 -14.61
CA LYS A 51 -10.15 2.19 -14.91
C LYS A 51 -10.98 0.92 -15.10
N ARG A 52 -12.09 0.86 -14.39
CA ARG A 52 -13.08 -0.21 -14.59
C ARG A 52 -13.83 0.00 -15.90
N THR A 53 -13.86 -1.00 -16.75
CA THR A 53 -14.58 -0.94 -18.03
C THR A 53 -15.95 -1.60 -17.97
N ASN A 54 -16.15 -2.62 -17.11
CA ASN A 54 -17.44 -3.26 -16.95
C ASN A 54 -18.36 -2.45 -16.02
N PRO A 55 -19.50 -1.91 -16.49
CA PRO A 55 -20.45 -1.17 -15.66
C PRO A 55 -21.22 -2.05 -14.68
N LYS A 56 -21.34 -3.34 -14.94
CA LYS A 56 -21.99 -4.28 -14.03
C LYS A 56 -21.13 -4.49 -12.79
N LYS A 57 -21.77 -4.43 -11.62
CA LYS A 57 -21.13 -4.63 -10.33
C LYS A 57 -21.67 -5.91 -9.70
N GLY A 58 -20.79 -6.72 -9.16
CA GLY A 58 -21.16 -7.97 -8.50
C GLY A 58 -19.93 -8.78 -8.17
N ARG A 59 -20.10 -9.77 -7.29
CA ARG A 59 -19.00 -10.66 -6.87
C ARG A 59 -18.47 -11.50 -8.04
N ASP A 60 -19.39 -11.90 -8.94
CA ASP A 60 -19.09 -12.83 -10.03
C ASP A 60 -18.88 -12.10 -11.38
N GLU A 61 -18.83 -10.77 -11.33
CA GLU A 61 -18.61 -9.94 -12.51
C GLU A 61 -17.14 -9.55 -12.63
N ASP A 62 -16.54 -9.85 -13.77
CA ASP A 62 -15.18 -9.36 -14.07
C ASP A 62 -15.21 -7.83 -14.21
N PRO A 63 -14.46 -7.10 -13.39
CA PRO A 63 -14.41 -5.64 -13.46
C PRO A 63 -13.82 -5.10 -14.77
N GLY A 64 -13.03 -5.90 -15.50
CA GLY A 64 -12.34 -5.48 -16.72
C GLY A 64 -11.45 -4.27 -16.50
N PHE A 65 -10.58 -4.30 -15.50
CA PHE A 65 -9.66 -3.20 -15.23
C PHE A 65 -8.64 -3.04 -16.35
N VAL A 66 -8.48 -1.80 -16.82
CA VAL A 66 -7.47 -1.40 -17.79
C VAL A 66 -6.59 -0.30 -17.20
N GLU A 67 -5.31 -0.33 -17.49
CA GLU A 67 -4.37 0.71 -17.07
C GLU A 67 -4.62 1.99 -17.88
N ILE A 68 -4.67 3.12 -17.18
CA ILE A 68 -4.85 4.47 -17.77
C ILE A 68 -3.73 5.39 -17.30
N SER A 69 -3.58 6.54 -17.95
CA SER A 69 -2.64 7.56 -17.51
C SER A 69 -3.11 8.27 -16.23
N TRP A 70 -2.16 8.85 -15.50
CA TRP A 70 -2.48 9.69 -14.34
C TRP A 70 -3.32 10.90 -14.72
N ASP A 71 -3.06 11.50 -15.89
CA ASP A 71 -3.85 12.64 -16.39
C ASP A 71 -5.31 12.25 -16.64
N GLU A 72 -5.54 11.10 -17.27
CA GLU A 72 -6.91 10.58 -17.47
C GLU A 72 -7.60 10.29 -16.13
N ALA A 73 -6.89 9.66 -15.20
CA ALA A 73 -7.43 9.34 -13.88
C ALA A 73 -7.86 10.60 -13.12
N LEU A 74 -6.97 11.58 -13.03
CA LEU A 74 -7.21 12.84 -12.32
C LEU A 74 -8.35 13.65 -12.97
N ASN A 75 -8.36 13.76 -14.30
CA ASN A 75 -9.42 14.46 -15.02
C ASN A 75 -10.79 13.76 -14.91
N THR A 76 -10.81 12.45 -14.70
CA THR A 76 -12.05 11.70 -14.50
C THR A 76 -12.63 11.88 -13.10
N ILE A 77 -11.77 12.08 -12.08
CA ILE A 77 -12.18 12.23 -10.68
C ILE A 77 -12.54 13.68 -10.36
N ALA A 78 -11.80 14.64 -10.92
CA ALA A 78 -12.05 16.07 -10.75
C ALA A 78 -13.31 16.51 -11.49
#